data_bdabb14d37ebf395f2dc6b85479e194e
#
_entry.id   bdabb14d37ebf395f2dc6b85479e194e
#
_cell.length_a   1.000
_cell.length_b   1.000
_cell.length_c   1.000
_cell.angle_alpha   90.00
_cell.angle_beta   90.00
_cell.angle_gamma   90.00
#
_symmetry.space_group_name_H-M   'P 1'
#
loop_
_entity.id
_entity.type
_entity.pdbx_description
1 polymer ?
#
loop_
_entity_poly.entity_id
_entity_poly.type
_entity_poly.pdbx_seq_one_letter_code
_entity_poly.pdbx_strand_id
1 'polypeptide(L)'
;GLKEFGDWPTIYEGLSQLPAHVQKSWFSFDHYFSDDAFPLVLPMVYNDGVKKILDIGGNTGKWAIASTSFSADVHITIMDLPGQLNVARQKIAELGLSNRVDFLPVNILDETIKFPKGFDVIWMSQFLDCFSEAEIVSILKRCYEALDENGQVIILEPYWDRQKFEVAAFCLQQTSIYFTALANGNSQM
;
A
#
# COMPACT_ATOMS: atom_id res chain seq x y z
N GLY A 1 -8.19 1.19 23.65
CA GLY A 1 -7.66 0.73 22.38
C GLY A 1 -8.76 0.36 21.39
N LEU A 2 -8.45 -0.54 20.47
CA LEU A 2 -9.36 -0.94 19.37
C LEU A 2 -10.75 -1.35 19.83
N LYS A 3 -10.87 -2.02 20.99
CA LYS A 3 -12.17 -2.44 21.57
C LYS A 3 -13.15 -1.30 21.86
N GLU A 4 -12.67 -0.07 21.96
CA GLU A 4 -13.54 1.11 22.16
C GLU A 4 -14.11 1.64 20.84
N PHE A 5 -13.48 1.32 19.72
CA PHE A 5 -13.90 1.74 18.38
C PHE A 5 -14.64 0.65 17.61
N GLY A 6 -14.32 -0.61 17.90
CA GLY A 6 -14.89 -1.79 17.26
C GLY A 6 -14.11 -3.04 17.63
N ASP A 7 -14.67 -4.20 17.38
CA ASP A 7 -14.02 -5.49 17.66
C ASP A 7 -13.31 -6.00 16.38
N TRP A 8 -12.35 -5.20 15.89
CA TRP A 8 -11.57 -5.55 14.71
C TRP A 8 -10.20 -6.13 15.10
N PRO A 9 -9.66 -7.09 14.33
CA PRO A 9 -8.29 -7.58 14.52
C PRO A 9 -7.25 -6.47 14.37
N THR A 10 -7.44 -5.58 13.39
CA THR A 10 -6.64 -4.36 13.20
C THR A 10 -7.55 -3.17 12.91
N ILE A 11 -7.01 -1.95 12.99
CA ILE A 11 -7.75 -0.73 12.65
C ILE A 11 -8.15 -0.69 11.17
N TYR A 12 -7.42 -1.38 10.28
CA TYR A 12 -7.63 -1.29 8.84
C TYR A 12 -8.98 -1.83 8.38
N GLU A 13 -9.46 -2.92 8.99
CA GLU A 13 -10.77 -3.49 8.66
C GLU A 13 -11.93 -2.57 9.08
N GLY A 14 -11.73 -1.82 10.15
CA GLY A 14 -12.71 -0.85 10.64
C GLY A 14 -12.56 0.56 10.08
N LEU A 15 -11.51 0.84 9.34
CA LEU A 15 -11.15 2.21 8.93
C LEU A 15 -12.29 2.93 8.17
N SER A 16 -12.98 2.22 7.27
CA SER A 16 -14.12 2.75 6.54
C SER A 16 -15.37 3.01 7.39
N GLN A 17 -15.42 2.52 8.62
CA GLN A 17 -16.52 2.68 9.57
C GLN A 17 -16.25 3.80 10.59
N LEU A 18 -15.03 4.32 10.64
CA LEU A 18 -14.66 5.43 11.52
C LEU A 18 -15.37 6.74 11.09
N PRO A 19 -15.56 7.69 12.03
CA PRO A 19 -16.10 9.00 11.67
C PRO A 19 -15.28 9.68 10.56
N ALA A 20 -15.95 10.37 9.64
CA ALA A 20 -15.32 10.94 8.43
C ALA A 20 -14.10 11.84 8.72
N HIS A 21 -14.13 12.61 9.83
CA HIS A 21 -13.00 13.46 10.22
C HIS A 21 -11.78 12.61 10.67
N VAL A 22 -12.00 11.45 11.28
CA VAL A 22 -10.93 10.53 11.68
C VAL A 22 -10.34 9.88 10.44
N GLN A 23 -11.18 9.38 9.52
CA GLN A 23 -10.73 8.84 8.23
C GLN A 23 -9.89 9.86 7.47
N LYS A 24 -10.36 11.12 7.39
CA LYS A 24 -9.62 12.20 6.71
C LYS A 24 -8.24 12.43 7.32
N SER A 25 -8.16 12.48 8.65
CA SER A 25 -6.88 12.68 9.35
C SER A 25 -5.94 11.51 9.13
N TRP A 26 -6.48 10.29 9.17
CA TRP A 26 -5.72 9.07 8.89
C TRP A 26 -5.10 9.09 7.50
N PHE A 27 -5.90 9.23 6.45
CA PHE A 27 -5.41 9.24 5.08
C PHE A 27 -4.42 10.40 4.81
N SER A 28 -4.58 11.54 5.49
CA SER A 28 -3.62 12.63 5.37
C SER A 28 -2.26 12.29 6.00
N PHE A 29 -2.26 11.56 7.11
CA PHE A 29 -1.03 11.08 7.75
C PHE A 29 -0.34 9.98 6.91
N ASP A 30 -1.10 9.00 6.47
CA ASP A 30 -0.63 7.88 5.67
C ASP A 30 0.04 8.34 4.36
N HIS A 31 -0.46 9.43 3.78
CA HIS A 31 0.11 10.01 2.56
C HIS A 31 1.29 10.97 2.77
N TYR A 32 1.63 11.30 3.99
CA TYR A 32 2.68 12.29 4.27
C TYR A 32 4.03 11.91 3.64
N PHE A 33 4.45 10.66 3.80
CA PHE A 33 5.71 10.17 3.22
C PHE A 33 5.63 9.93 1.71
N SER A 34 4.46 9.59 1.20
CA SER A 34 4.25 9.27 -0.22
C SER A 34 4.43 10.48 -1.12
N ASP A 35 4.02 11.67 -0.66
CA ASP A 35 4.04 12.89 -1.46
C ASP A 35 5.45 13.27 -1.93
N ASP A 36 6.45 13.09 -1.07
CA ASP A 36 7.83 13.40 -1.39
C ASP A 36 8.57 12.21 -2.04
N ALA A 37 8.19 10.97 -1.70
CA ALA A 37 8.87 9.77 -2.18
C ALA A 37 8.47 9.37 -3.61
N PHE A 38 7.18 9.43 -3.95
CA PHE A 38 6.71 8.95 -5.25
C PHE A 38 7.36 9.65 -6.45
N PRO A 39 7.52 10.97 -6.48
CA PRO A 39 8.22 11.64 -7.58
C PRO A 39 9.66 11.15 -7.79
N LEU A 40 10.33 10.74 -6.72
CA LEU A 40 11.72 10.26 -6.76
C LEU A 40 11.83 8.82 -7.28
N VAL A 41 10.85 7.97 -6.97
CA VAL A 41 10.91 6.55 -7.33
C VAL A 41 10.23 6.23 -8.67
N LEU A 42 9.29 7.06 -9.13
CA LEU A 42 8.63 6.87 -10.43
C LEU A 42 9.63 6.65 -11.59
N PRO A 43 10.68 7.47 -11.79
CA PRO A 43 11.64 7.23 -12.86
C PRO A 43 12.39 5.90 -12.73
N MET A 44 12.56 5.39 -11.51
CA MET A 44 13.23 4.09 -11.25
C MET A 44 12.33 2.92 -11.60
N VAL A 45 11.03 3.02 -11.28
CA VAL A 45 10.03 1.98 -11.58
C VAL A 45 9.81 1.85 -13.09
N TYR A 46 9.85 2.96 -13.82
CA TYR A 46 9.50 2.99 -15.25
C TYR A 46 10.68 2.96 -16.21
N ASN A 47 11.91 2.68 -15.76
CA ASN A 47 13.10 2.67 -16.62
C ASN A 47 13.09 1.55 -17.68
N ASP A 48 12.41 0.43 -17.43
CA ASP A 48 12.40 -0.78 -18.27
C ASP A 48 11.09 -1.00 -19.06
N GLY A 49 10.31 0.05 -19.28
CA GLY A 49 9.10 -0.02 -20.11
C GLY A 49 7.92 -0.70 -19.44
N VAL A 50 7.79 -0.58 -18.13
CA VAL A 50 6.70 -1.11 -17.30
C VAL A 50 5.34 -0.60 -17.79
N LYS A 51 4.39 -1.51 -18.00
CA LYS A 51 3.04 -1.23 -18.50
C LYS A 51 1.93 -1.72 -17.56
N LYS A 52 2.18 -2.76 -16.77
CA LYS A 52 1.18 -3.35 -15.87
C LYS A 52 1.73 -3.46 -14.45
N ILE A 53 1.06 -2.82 -13.52
CA ILE A 53 1.43 -2.84 -12.10
C ILE A 53 0.28 -3.40 -11.26
N LEU A 54 0.60 -4.32 -10.35
CA LEU A 54 -0.25 -4.71 -9.24
C LEU A 54 0.16 -3.88 -8.02
N ASP A 55 -0.70 -2.97 -7.59
CA ASP A 55 -0.52 -2.08 -6.45
C ASP A 55 -1.20 -2.71 -5.22
N ILE A 56 -0.40 -3.38 -4.38
CA ILE A 56 -0.90 -4.07 -3.17
C ILE A 56 -0.90 -3.09 -2.00
N GLY A 57 -2.06 -2.93 -1.37
CA GLY A 57 -2.26 -1.92 -0.33
C GLY A 57 -2.33 -0.50 -0.90
N GLY A 58 -2.83 -0.35 -2.13
CA GLY A 58 -2.86 0.94 -2.82
C GLY A 58 -3.80 1.99 -2.22
N ASN A 59 -4.53 1.64 -1.16
CA ASN A 59 -5.30 2.52 -0.29
C ASN A 59 -6.22 3.47 -1.10
N THR A 60 -5.98 4.77 -1.06
CA THR A 60 -6.79 5.77 -1.77
C THR A 60 -6.43 5.95 -3.26
N GLY A 61 -5.57 5.09 -3.81
CA GLY A 61 -5.15 5.10 -5.22
C GLY A 61 -4.08 6.14 -5.55
N LYS A 62 -3.35 6.66 -4.56
CA LYS A 62 -2.39 7.74 -4.76
C LYS A 62 -1.24 7.34 -5.69
N TRP A 63 -0.69 6.13 -5.51
CA TRP A 63 0.33 5.60 -6.43
C TRP A 63 -0.20 5.44 -7.85
N ALA A 64 -1.42 4.89 -8.00
CA ALA A 64 -2.04 4.72 -9.30
C ALA A 64 -2.25 6.07 -10.02
N ILE A 65 -2.66 7.12 -9.31
CA ILE A 65 -2.80 8.48 -9.84
C ILE A 65 -1.43 9.04 -10.29
N ALA A 66 -0.41 8.93 -9.44
CA ALA A 66 0.94 9.39 -9.75
C ALA A 66 1.52 8.64 -10.96
N SER A 67 1.38 7.32 -10.99
CA SER A 67 1.83 6.45 -12.09
C SER A 67 1.15 6.74 -13.41
N THR A 68 -0.17 6.89 -13.41
CA THR A 68 -0.92 7.20 -14.62
C THR A 68 -0.65 8.61 -15.15
N SER A 69 -0.24 9.53 -14.30
CA SER A 69 0.23 10.87 -14.69
C SER A 69 1.65 10.83 -15.24
N PHE A 70 2.50 9.93 -14.76
CA PHE A 70 3.90 9.78 -15.19
C PHE A 70 4.01 9.02 -16.51
N SER A 71 3.28 7.94 -16.69
CA SER A 71 3.30 7.08 -17.88
C SER A 71 1.93 7.04 -18.54
N ALA A 72 1.86 7.34 -19.84
CA ALA A 72 0.62 7.32 -20.61
C ALA A 72 0.07 5.89 -20.84
N ASP A 73 0.96 4.89 -20.88
CA ASP A 73 0.63 3.52 -21.28
C ASP A 73 0.43 2.55 -20.11
N VAL A 74 0.65 3.00 -18.86
CA VAL A 74 0.53 2.10 -17.70
C VAL A 74 -0.93 1.79 -17.37
N HIS A 75 -1.17 0.54 -16.99
CA HIS A 75 -2.41 0.04 -16.40
C HIS A 75 -2.13 -0.47 -14.99
N ILE A 76 -2.89 0.01 -14.02
CA ILE A 76 -2.72 -0.33 -12.60
C ILE A 76 -3.90 -1.18 -12.12
N THR A 77 -3.63 -2.25 -11.40
CA THR A 77 -4.65 -2.96 -10.61
C THR A 77 -4.38 -2.72 -9.13
N ILE A 78 -5.29 -2.02 -8.45
CA ILE A 78 -5.19 -1.79 -7.01
C ILE A 78 -5.82 -2.98 -6.29
N MET A 79 -5.04 -3.62 -5.42
CA MET A 79 -5.48 -4.72 -4.58
C MET A 79 -5.48 -4.28 -3.11
N ASP A 80 -6.67 -4.21 -2.51
CA ASP A 80 -6.85 -3.75 -1.13
C ASP A 80 -8.17 -4.24 -0.54
N LEU A 81 -8.42 -3.93 0.73
CA LEU A 81 -9.70 -4.16 1.37
C LEU A 81 -10.84 -3.38 0.68
N PRO A 82 -12.06 -3.94 0.63
CA PRO A 82 -13.19 -3.30 -0.06
C PRO A 82 -13.47 -1.87 0.39
N GLY A 83 -13.29 -1.56 1.68
CA GLY A 83 -13.52 -0.23 2.26
C GLY A 83 -12.57 0.83 1.69
N GLN A 84 -11.29 0.53 1.59
CA GLN A 84 -10.26 1.40 1.00
C GLN A 84 -10.50 1.61 -0.48
N LEU A 85 -10.83 0.54 -1.20
CA LEU A 85 -11.11 0.62 -2.64
C LEU A 85 -12.29 1.52 -2.99
N ASN A 86 -13.27 1.70 -2.11
CA ASN A 86 -14.37 2.63 -2.35
C ASN A 86 -13.88 4.08 -2.50
N VAL A 87 -12.92 4.49 -1.66
CA VAL A 87 -12.31 5.83 -1.73
C VAL A 87 -11.47 5.96 -3.00
N ALA A 88 -10.65 4.94 -3.31
CA ALA A 88 -9.85 4.93 -4.53
C ALA A 88 -10.72 5.03 -5.79
N ARG A 89 -11.79 4.24 -5.90
CA ARG A 89 -12.73 4.24 -7.03
C ARG A 89 -13.31 5.62 -7.31
N GLN A 90 -13.75 6.31 -6.25
CA GLN A 90 -14.29 7.66 -6.38
C GLN A 90 -13.25 8.62 -6.95
N LYS A 91 -12.05 8.68 -6.39
CA LYS A 91 -10.98 9.57 -6.85
C LYS A 91 -10.55 9.27 -8.29
N ILE A 92 -10.39 7.99 -8.64
CA ILE A 92 -10.01 7.56 -9.99
C ILE A 92 -11.08 7.94 -11.01
N ALA A 93 -12.37 7.81 -10.66
CA ALA A 93 -13.47 8.21 -11.52
C ALA A 93 -13.53 9.74 -11.71
N GLU A 94 -13.37 10.52 -10.63
CA GLU A 94 -13.33 11.99 -10.67
C GLU A 94 -12.21 12.53 -11.58
N LEU A 95 -11.08 11.79 -11.68
CA LEU A 95 -9.95 12.14 -12.53
C LEU A 95 -10.05 11.56 -13.95
N GLY A 96 -11.12 10.81 -14.27
CA GLY A 96 -11.30 10.22 -15.60
C GLY A 96 -10.35 9.06 -15.91
N LEU A 97 -9.79 8.40 -14.89
CA LEU A 97 -8.78 7.35 -15.02
C LEU A 97 -9.37 5.92 -14.99
N SER A 98 -10.69 5.76 -14.99
CA SER A 98 -11.36 4.47 -14.85
C SER A 98 -11.04 3.44 -15.95
N ASN A 99 -10.53 3.88 -17.09
CA ASN A 99 -10.09 3.00 -18.17
C ASN A 99 -8.64 2.50 -18.02
N ARG A 100 -7.93 2.96 -16.99
CA ARG A 100 -6.51 2.65 -16.76
C ARG A 100 -6.24 2.07 -15.38
N VAL A 101 -7.25 2.03 -14.51
CA VAL A 101 -7.12 1.54 -13.13
C VAL A 101 -8.23 0.56 -12.83
N ASP A 102 -7.84 -0.68 -12.55
CA ASP A 102 -8.72 -1.75 -12.07
C ASP A 102 -8.62 -1.90 -10.55
N PHE A 103 -9.57 -2.62 -9.98
CA PHE A 103 -9.67 -2.81 -8.53
C PHE A 103 -9.96 -4.27 -8.20
N LEU A 104 -9.13 -4.83 -7.33
CA LEU A 104 -9.26 -6.19 -6.83
C LEU A 104 -9.53 -6.16 -5.30
N PRO A 105 -10.79 -6.25 -4.87
CA PRO A 105 -11.14 -6.25 -3.46
C PRO A 105 -10.79 -7.58 -2.81
N VAL A 106 -9.80 -7.60 -1.93
CA VAL A 106 -9.36 -8.81 -1.21
C VAL A 106 -8.90 -8.46 0.20
N ASN A 107 -9.02 -9.41 1.13
CA ASN A 107 -8.22 -9.41 2.34
C ASN A 107 -6.93 -10.19 2.05
N ILE A 108 -5.78 -9.52 2.06
CA ILE A 108 -4.49 -10.14 1.75
C ILE A 108 -4.07 -11.21 2.75
N LEU A 109 -4.63 -11.19 3.95
CA LEU A 109 -4.41 -12.22 4.98
C LEU A 109 -5.14 -13.54 4.69
N ASP A 110 -6.06 -13.55 3.74
CA ASP A 110 -6.64 -14.80 3.25
C ASP A 110 -5.63 -15.52 2.35
N GLU A 111 -4.93 -16.49 2.91
CA GLU A 111 -3.90 -17.27 2.23
C GLU A 111 -4.43 -18.15 1.09
N THR A 112 -5.74 -18.36 1.01
CA THR A 112 -6.36 -19.11 -0.10
C THR A 112 -6.39 -18.31 -1.41
N ILE A 113 -6.26 -17.00 -1.33
CA ILE A 113 -6.29 -16.10 -2.48
C ILE A 113 -4.95 -16.15 -3.21
N LYS A 114 -4.99 -16.57 -4.47
CA LYS A 114 -3.85 -16.47 -5.38
C LYS A 114 -3.81 -15.08 -6.01
N PHE A 115 -2.62 -14.52 -6.08
CA PHE A 115 -2.45 -13.23 -6.75
C PHE A 115 -2.54 -13.40 -8.27
N PRO A 116 -3.14 -12.44 -8.99
CA PRO A 116 -3.21 -12.50 -10.44
C PRO A 116 -1.81 -12.39 -11.06
N LYS A 117 -1.65 -12.99 -12.24
CA LYS A 117 -0.40 -12.98 -13.02
C LYS A 117 -0.42 -11.95 -14.14
N GLY A 118 0.73 -11.72 -14.76
CA GLY A 118 0.86 -10.87 -15.94
C GLY A 118 1.11 -9.41 -15.62
N PHE A 119 1.76 -9.14 -14.51
CA PHE A 119 2.24 -7.81 -14.13
C PHE A 119 3.75 -7.72 -14.28
N ASP A 120 4.21 -6.57 -14.80
CA ASP A 120 5.62 -6.25 -14.89
C ASP A 120 6.20 -5.91 -13.50
N VAL A 121 5.37 -5.30 -12.66
CA VAL A 121 5.74 -4.91 -11.29
C VAL A 121 4.61 -5.26 -10.33
N ILE A 122 4.97 -5.84 -9.19
CA ILE A 122 4.16 -5.90 -7.98
C ILE A 122 4.73 -4.84 -7.03
N TRP A 123 3.92 -3.82 -6.75
CA TRP A 123 4.28 -2.66 -5.96
C TRP A 123 3.65 -2.72 -4.57
N MET A 124 4.44 -2.41 -3.54
CA MET A 124 3.98 -2.21 -2.16
C MET A 124 4.67 -0.98 -1.58
N SER A 125 3.91 -0.08 -0.95
CA SER A 125 4.45 1.12 -0.31
C SER A 125 3.83 1.34 1.05
N GLN A 126 4.64 1.41 2.10
CA GLN A 126 4.20 1.59 3.49
C GLN A 126 3.08 0.60 3.84
N PHE A 127 3.33 -0.66 3.53
CA PHE A 127 2.33 -1.72 3.61
C PHE A 127 2.79 -2.91 4.44
N LEU A 128 4.02 -3.37 4.27
CA LEU A 128 4.51 -4.57 4.94
C LEU A 128 4.73 -4.36 6.44
N ASP A 129 4.97 -3.14 6.87
CA ASP A 129 5.09 -2.76 8.28
C ASP A 129 3.80 -2.99 9.10
N CYS A 130 2.67 -3.23 8.43
CA CYS A 130 1.39 -3.55 9.05
C CYS A 130 1.24 -5.03 9.45
N PHE A 131 2.18 -5.91 9.10
CA PHE A 131 2.04 -7.36 9.20
C PHE A 131 3.14 -7.99 10.04
N SER A 132 2.85 -9.18 10.61
CA SER A 132 3.86 -10.01 11.26
C SER A 132 4.83 -10.61 10.25
N GLU A 133 6.02 -11.02 10.70
CA GLU A 133 7.02 -11.66 9.84
C GLU A 133 6.44 -12.88 9.09
N ALA A 134 5.61 -13.69 9.74
CA ALA A 134 4.96 -14.85 9.12
C ALA A 134 4.01 -14.45 7.99
N GLU A 135 3.21 -13.40 8.21
CA GLU A 135 2.31 -12.84 7.20
C GLU A 135 3.08 -12.20 6.04
N ILE A 136 4.14 -11.45 6.33
CA ILE A 136 5.03 -10.88 5.29
C ILE A 136 5.60 -11.99 4.40
N VAL A 137 6.12 -13.06 5.01
CA VAL A 137 6.64 -14.21 4.25
C VAL A 137 5.56 -14.86 3.40
N SER A 138 4.33 -15.01 3.91
CA SER A 138 3.19 -15.54 3.16
C SER A 138 2.83 -14.62 1.97
N ILE A 139 2.77 -13.30 2.18
CA ILE A 139 2.51 -12.31 1.13
C ILE A 139 3.58 -12.38 0.04
N LEU A 140 4.86 -12.35 0.42
CA LEU A 140 5.98 -12.35 -0.52
C LEU A 140 6.08 -13.65 -1.32
N LYS A 141 5.73 -14.81 -0.73
CA LYS A 141 5.63 -16.08 -1.47
C LYS A 141 4.57 -16.01 -2.56
N ARG A 142 3.39 -15.47 -2.26
CA ARG A 142 2.32 -15.29 -3.24
C ARG A 142 2.68 -14.27 -4.32
N CYS A 143 3.42 -13.21 -3.97
CA CYS A 143 4.00 -12.30 -4.95
C CYS A 143 4.94 -13.05 -5.89
N TYR A 144 5.86 -13.85 -5.35
CA TYR A 144 6.82 -14.64 -6.14
C TYR A 144 6.10 -15.61 -7.09
N GLU A 145 5.05 -16.29 -6.64
CA GLU A 145 4.25 -17.20 -7.46
C GLU A 145 3.47 -16.48 -8.58
N ALA A 146 3.19 -15.19 -8.38
CA ALA A 146 2.45 -14.35 -9.34
C ALA A 146 3.36 -13.66 -10.36
N LEU A 147 4.67 -13.56 -10.10
CA LEU A 147 5.62 -12.94 -11.00
C LEU A 147 5.76 -13.73 -12.31
N ASP A 148 5.85 -13.00 -13.40
CA ASP A 148 6.36 -13.51 -14.66
C ASP A 148 7.90 -13.52 -14.66
N GLU A 149 8.52 -14.15 -15.67
CA GLU A 149 9.98 -14.37 -15.74
C GLU A 149 10.82 -13.09 -15.57
N ASN A 150 10.34 -11.95 -16.05
CA ASN A 150 11.00 -10.66 -15.94
C ASN A 150 10.30 -9.69 -14.96
N GLY A 151 9.32 -10.18 -14.20
CA GLY A 151 8.57 -9.37 -13.25
C GLY A 151 9.40 -9.00 -12.02
N GLN A 152 9.08 -7.87 -11.40
CA GLN A 152 9.77 -7.37 -10.21
C GLN A 152 8.79 -7.13 -9.06
N VAL A 153 9.23 -7.40 -7.83
CA VAL A 153 8.58 -6.88 -6.61
C VAL A 153 9.35 -5.65 -6.17
N ILE A 154 8.66 -4.53 -6.05
CA ILE A 154 9.25 -3.27 -5.56
C ILE A 154 8.55 -2.90 -4.26
N ILE A 155 9.35 -2.70 -3.21
CA ILE A 155 8.90 -2.37 -1.86
C ILE A 155 9.48 -1.01 -1.48
N LEU A 156 8.63 -0.09 -1.10
CA LEU A 156 9.00 1.23 -0.59
C LEU A 156 8.55 1.38 0.86
N GLU A 157 9.51 1.33 1.78
CA GLU A 157 9.28 1.43 3.23
C GLU A 157 10.21 2.43 3.90
N PRO A 158 9.79 3.10 4.99
CA PRO A 158 10.64 3.95 5.78
C PRO A 158 11.46 3.12 6.77
N TYR A 159 12.72 2.82 6.45
CA TYR A 159 13.63 2.08 7.34
C TYR A 159 14.26 3.02 8.38
N TRP A 160 14.10 2.71 9.67
CA TRP A 160 14.62 3.55 10.74
C TRP A 160 16.16 3.62 10.77
N ASP A 161 16.85 2.52 10.43
CA ASP A 161 18.32 2.41 10.40
C ASP A 161 18.97 3.03 9.14
N ARG A 162 18.15 3.48 8.19
CA ARG A 162 18.57 4.14 6.94
C ARG A 162 18.35 5.64 6.94
N GLN A 163 17.95 6.21 8.07
CA GLN A 163 17.70 7.63 8.18
C GLN A 163 19.00 8.44 8.27
N LYS A 164 19.03 9.60 7.60
CA LYS A 164 20.17 10.51 7.61
C LYS A 164 20.36 11.19 8.98
N PHE A 165 19.25 11.44 9.68
CA PHE A 165 19.24 12.17 10.94
C PHE A 165 18.74 11.27 12.07
N GLU A 166 19.43 11.32 13.23
CA GLU A 166 19.04 10.54 14.43
C GLU A 166 17.60 10.83 14.89
N VAL A 167 17.17 12.09 14.78
CA VAL A 167 15.80 12.49 15.12
C VAL A 167 14.80 11.78 14.22
N ALA A 168 15.08 11.63 12.92
CA ALA A 168 14.19 10.92 12.01
C ALA A 168 14.11 9.41 12.35
N ALA A 169 15.26 8.79 12.67
CA ALA A 169 15.31 7.42 13.14
C ALA A 169 14.49 7.24 14.43
N PHE A 170 14.66 8.14 15.39
CA PHE A 170 13.90 8.14 16.63
C PHE A 170 12.38 8.27 16.39
N CYS A 171 11.96 9.19 15.53
CA CYS A 171 10.54 9.36 15.18
C CYS A 171 9.95 8.10 14.58
N LEU A 172 10.66 7.42 13.66
CA LEU A 172 10.21 6.15 13.08
C LEU A 172 10.11 5.05 14.14
N GLN A 173 11.07 4.93 15.03
CA GLN A 173 11.01 3.99 16.15
C GLN A 173 9.80 4.24 17.06
N GLN A 174 9.44 5.51 17.31
CA GLN A 174 8.25 5.85 18.09
C GLN A 174 6.96 5.48 17.33
N THR A 175 6.94 5.58 16.01
CA THR A 175 5.81 5.14 15.18
C THR A 175 5.57 3.63 15.30
N SER A 176 6.59 2.83 15.62
CA SER A 176 6.46 1.39 15.88
C SER A 176 5.46 1.08 17.01
N ILE A 177 5.31 1.95 18.00
CA ILE A 177 4.34 1.78 19.09
C ILE A 177 2.91 1.81 18.54
N TYR A 178 2.66 2.65 17.56
CA TYR A 178 1.38 2.73 16.87
C TYR A 178 1.06 1.40 16.15
N PHE A 179 1.97 0.87 15.35
CA PHE A 179 1.77 -0.41 14.66
C PHE A 179 1.59 -1.57 15.63
N THR A 180 2.35 -1.60 16.72
CA THR A 180 2.15 -2.59 17.79
C THR A 180 0.75 -2.52 18.43
N ALA A 181 0.17 -1.33 18.55
CA ALA A 181 -1.11 -1.13 19.23
C ALA A 181 -2.33 -1.26 18.31
N LEU A 182 -2.22 -0.92 17.04
CA LEU A 182 -3.34 -0.74 16.11
C LEU A 182 -3.27 -1.62 14.87
N ALA A 183 -2.08 -2.09 14.48
CA ALA A 183 -1.86 -3.08 13.45
C ALA A 183 -1.51 -4.45 14.08
N ASN A 184 -0.92 -5.35 13.35
CA ASN A 184 -0.69 -6.72 13.85
C ASN A 184 0.63 -6.89 14.63
N GLY A 185 1.01 -5.88 15.37
CA GLY A 185 2.10 -5.99 16.32
C GLY A 185 3.49 -5.79 15.75
N ASN A 186 3.61 -5.23 14.56
CA ASN A 186 4.92 -5.03 13.95
C ASN A 186 5.51 -3.67 14.28
N SER A 187 6.82 -3.63 14.20
CA SER A 187 7.60 -2.41 14.29
C SER A 187 7.87 -1.87 12.88
N GLN A 188 8.24 -0.61 12.81
CA GLN A 188 8.85 -0.04 11.61
C GLN A 188 10.11 -0.79 11.24
N MET A 189 10.29 -1.07 9.97
CA MET A 189 11.45 -1.74 9.42
C MET A 189 12.68 -0.83 9.37
#